data_c63d6e4b8bfe97b2cdd13e618a83249a
#
_entry.id   c63d6e4b8bfe97b2cdd13e618a83249a
#
_cell.length_a   1.000
_cell.length_b   1.000
_cell.length_c   1.000
_cell.angle_alpha   90.00
_cell.angle_beta   90.00
_cell.angle_gamma   90.00
#
_symmetry.space_group_name_H-M   'P 1'
#
loop_
_entity.id
_entity.type
_entity.pdbx_description
1 polymer ?
#
loop_
_entity_poly.entity_id
_entity_poly.type
_entity_poly.pdbx_seq_one_letter_code
_entity_poly.pdbx_strand_id
1 'polypeptide(L)'
;MARFPAQQSRPVHATSLVNHAAPVDANYDTANPAYIRKYLRTYGLTPPRAESYETQKTRCLAQLALKQTPIDKFLYLSTLRKNNVHLFYRLVTDHLRELTPLIYTPVVGEACQRWSEIYQQPEGMYLSWEDRGNLAAVIANWPQPNVEITCITDGSRILGLGDLGINGMGIPIGKLALYTACAGIRPEATLPLTLDLGTSNKAFREDPLYMGSRRDKVTPEEEREFLDELMAALTERWPGIVIQFEDFKNPFPALERYRDNYTCFNDDIQGTGAVILGGVINAVKRSGLPCKDHRAVFFGAGSAGVGVAKQIVDFFVREGMTEDEARACFYLVDTKGLVTADRGDKLADHKVYFARTDNNGLQLKTLEDVVDHVKPTILMGLSTIGGVFTPELLRKMAEWNTAPIVFPLSNPSHKSECDYESAVTNTDGRVLFASGSPFPPMSYTNSAGETRTYYPGQGNNMYVFPGIGLGTILSKSVKVTDSMIYASGEALSKALLPEEIERGLLYPDLTRIREVSVVVARNVIRAAQEAKVDRETALRTMSDENLDAWIKARMYNPHTEVLALEREVGSILASLGPSAFSLEALTEEAEKNSKL
;
A
#
# COMPACT_ATOMS: atom_id res chain seq x y z
N MET A 1 15.00 -29.03 52.14
CA MET A 1 14.32 -28.68 50.87
C MET A 1 13.46 -27.45 51.16
N ALA A 2 13.96 -26.27 50.87
CA ALA A 2 13.21 -25.03 51.01
C ALA A 2 12.24 -24.93 49.83
N ARG A 3 10.93 -24.88 50.09
CA ARG A 3 9.90 -24.59 49.11
C ARG A 3 10.00 -23.11 48.75
N PHE A 4 10.36 -22.80 47.52
CA PHE A 4 10.17 -21.48 46.96
C PHE A 4 8.65 -21.15 46.95
N PRO A 5 8.24 -19.95 47.39
CA PRO A 5 6.85 -19.57 47.27
C PRO A 5 6.47 -19.52 45.76
N ALA A 6 5.29 -20.01 45.46
CA ALA A 6 4.75 -19.96 44.12
C ALA A 6 4.81 -18.53 43.57
N GLN A 7 5.43 -18.35 42.42
CA GLN A 7 5.39 -17.08 41.71
C GLN A 7 3.92 -16.73 41.49
N GLN A 8 3.46 -15.67 42.13
CA GLN A 8 2.19 -15.06 41.79
C GLN A 8 2.26 -14.67 40.30
N SER A 9 1.37 -15.20 39.51
CA SER A 9 1.22 -14.83 38.11
C SER A 9 1.13 -13.31 38.03
N ARG A 10 2.07 -12.68 37.34
CA ARG A 10 2.03 -11.24 37.08
C ARG A 10 0.70 -10.92 36.40
N PRO A 11 -0.06 -9.93 36.86
CA PRO A 11 -1.26 -9.53 36.12
C PRO A 11 -0.85 -9.03 34.74
N VAL A 12 -1.40 -9.64 33.74
CA VAL A 12 -1.16 -9.34 32.30
C VAL A 12 -1.63 -7.91 31.92
N HIS A 13 -2.21 -7.17 32.85
CA HIS A 13 -2.99 -5.97 32.58
C HIS A 13 -2.30 -4.61 32.79
N ALA A 14 -1.07 -4.56 33.30
CA ALA A 14 -0.33 -3.29 33.40
C ALA A 14 0.11 -2.71 32.04
N THR A 15 -0.16 -3.44 30.95
CA THR A 15 0.21 -3.09 29.57
C THR A 15 -0.85 -2.34 28.80
N SER A 16 -2.07 -2.21 29.34
CA SER A 16 -3.21 -1.65 28.60
C SER A 16 -3.13 -0.14 28.33
N LEU A 17 -2.30 0.59 29.07
CA LEU A 17 -2.18 2.05 28.94
C LEU A 17 -1.16 2.49 27.89
N VAL A 18 -0.25 1.62 27.45
CA VAL A 18 0.89 2.05 26.63
C VAL A 18 0.84 1.58 25.19
N ASN A 19 0.25 0.44 24.93
CA ASN A 19 0.19 -0.05 23.55
C ASN A 19 -0.68 -1.30 23.41
N HIS A 20 -1.91 -1.15 22.98
CA HIS A 20 -2.82 -2.28 22.77
C HIS A 20 -2.39 -3.20 21.62
N ALA A 21 -1.50 -2.76 20.74
CA ALA A 21 -0.98 -3.54 19.63
C ALA A 21 0.41 -4.12 19.86
N ALA A 22 1.18 -3.51 20.77
CA ALA A 22 2.50 -4.03 21.04
C ALA A 22 2.43 -5.16 22.05
N PRO A 23 3.21 -6.23 21.84
CA PRO A 23 3.46 -7.22 22.86
C PRO A 23 4.01 -6.54 24.11
N VAL A 24 3.96 -7.27 25.23
CA VAL A 24 4.51 -6.87 26.55
C VAL A 24 5.89 -6.20 26.44
N ASP A 25 6.64 -6.51 25.40
CA ASP A 25 8.01 -6.04 25.15
C ASP A 25 8.13 -4.55 24.74
N ALA A 26 7.10 -3.92 24.21
CA ALA A 26 7.15 -2.48 23.86
C ALA A 26 7.29 -1.55 25.07
N ASN A 27 7.05 -2.05 26.27
CA ASN A 27 7.24 -1.32 27.52
C ASN A 27 8.72 -1.18 27.94
N TYR A 28 9.62 -1.88 27.25
CA TYR A 28 11.07 -1.84 27.52
C TYR A 28 11.80 -0.76 26.72
N ASP A 29 11.10 0.27 26.24
CA ASP A 29 11.73 1.37 25.52
C ASP A 29 12.79 2.08 26.39
N THR A 30 14.01 2.15 25.88
CA THR A 30 15.14 2.80 26.57
C THR A 30 14.97 4.32 26.67
N ALA A 31 14.05 4.94 25.92
CA ALA A 31 13.69 6.34 26.06
C ALA A 31 12.84 6.63 27.31
N ASN A 32 12.18 5.61 27.89
CA ASN A 32 11.33 5.79 29.04
C ASN A 32 12.12 6.32 30.26
N PRO A 33 11.75 7.48 30.86
CA PRO A 33 12.34 7.98 32.09
C PRO A 33 12.12 7.02 33.27
N ALA A 34 12.89 7.19 34.34
CA ALA A 34 12.86 6.30 35.51
C ALA A 34 11.44 6.15 36.12
N TYR A 35 10.65 7.23 36.18
CA TYR A 35 9.30 7.20 36.73
C TYR A 35 8.33 6.39 35.84
N ILE A 36 8.45 6.50 34.53
CA ILE A 36 7.66 5.67 33.56
C ILE A 36 8.03 4.19 33.73
N ARG A 37 9.33 3.87 33.83
CA ARG A 37 9.80 2.49 34.04
C ARG A 37 9.28 1.88 35.34
N LYS A 38 9.19 2.71 36.41
CA LYS A 38 8.60 2.28 37.68
C LYS A 38 7.11 2.00 37.52
N TYR A 39 6.36 2.92 36.87
CA TYR A 39 4.95 2.76 36.59
C TYR A 39 4.67 1.50 35.76
N LEU A 40 5.44 1.26 34.69
CA LEU A 40 5.35 0.08 33.83
C LEU A 40 5.95 -1.20 34.45
N ARG A 41 6.52 -1.12 35.66
CA ARG A 41 7.24 -2.22 36.32
C ARG A 41 8.43 -2.77 35.51
N THR A 42 9.06 -1.94 34.68
CA THR A 42 10.23 -2.30 33.87
C THR A 42 11.52 -1.72 34.47
N TYR A 43 11.45 -1.07 35.64
CA TYR A 43 12.62 -0.52 36.34
C TYR A 43 13.58 -1.65 36.74
N GLY A 44 14.84 -1.51 36.35
CA GLY A 44 15.87 -2.55 36.56
C GLY A 44 15.92 -3.61 35.45
N LEU A 45 14.94 -3.67 34.58
CA LEU A 45 14.91 -4.61 33.42
C LEU A 45 15.50 -3.98 32.15
N THR A 46 15.72 -2.67 32.16
CA THR A 46 16.35 -1.93 31.05
C THR A 46 17.60 -1.19 31.61
N PRO A 47 18.58 -0.86 30.76
CA PRO A 47 19.73 -0.05 31.16
C PRO A 47 19.28 1.25 31.83
N PRO A 48 19.98 1.74 32.87
CA PRO A 48 19.47 2.79 33.76
C PRO A 48 19.33 4.17 33.08
N ARG A 49 20.15 4.46 32.08
CA ARG A 49 20.09 5.74 31.35
C ARG A 49 18.84 5.79 30.45
N ALA A 50 18.01 6.83 30.62
CA ALA A 50 17.03 7.18 29.64
C ALA A 50 17.72 7.80 28.41
N GLU A 51 17.41 7.30 27.22
CA GLU A 51 18.03 7.74 25.97
C GLU A 51 17.14 8.74 25.24
N SER A 52 17.78 9.65 24.48
CA SER A 52 17.06 10.44 23.50
C SER A 52 16.73 9.59 22.26
N TYR A 53 15.71 10.00 21.51
CA TYR A 53 15.41 9.40 20.22
C TYR A 53 16.63 9.44 19.27
N GLU A 54 17.39 10.54 19.25
CA GLU A 54 18.58 10.66 18.40
C GLU A 54 19.64 9.58 18.74
N THR A 55 19.80 9.25 20.02
CA THR A 55 20.70 8.15 20.45
C THR A 55 20.18 6.80 19.97
N GLN A 56 18.87 6.54 20.10
CA GLN A 56 18.24 5.32 19.62
C GLN A 56 18.34 5.21 18.09
N LYS A 57 18.02 6.29 17.36
CA LYS A 57 18.15 6.37 15.90
C LYS A 57 19.57 6.07 15.43
N THR A 58 20.57 6.71 16.04
CA THR A 58 21.98 6.47 15.72
C THR A 58 22.35 4.99 15.89
N ARG A 59 21.91 4.37 16.99
CA ARG A 59 22.14 2.93 17.22
C ARG A 59 21.44 2.07 16.17
N CYS A 60 20.18 2.35 15.85
CA CYS A 60 19.43 1.60 14.84
C CYS A 60 20.07 1.68 13.46
N LEU A 61 20.47 2.88 13.04
CA LEU A 61 21.14 3.08 11.74
C LEU A 61 22.52 2.40 11.71
N ALA A 62 23.29 2.44 12.79
CA ALA A 62 24.56 1.71 12.89
C ALA A 62 24.35 0.19 12.81
N GLN A 63 23.35 -0.36 13.49
CA GLN A 63 23.01 -1.78 13.42
C GLN A 63 22.51 -2.18 12.03
N LEU A 64 21.70 -1.32 11.38
CA LEU A 64 21.23 -1.55 10.03
C LEU A 64 22.37 -1.53 9.01
N ALA A 65 23.37 -0.67 9.20
CA ALA A 65 24.56 -0.59 8.35
C ALA A 65 25.45 -1.85 8.44
N LEU A 66 25.42 -2.57 9.56
CA LEU A 66 26.13 -3.85 9.70
C LEU A 66 25.48 -5.00 8.93
N LYS A 67 24.24 -4.85 8.46
CA LYS A 67 23.52 -5.89 7.72
C LYS A 67 23.99 -5.90 6.27
N GLN A 68 24.40 -7.09 5.80
CA GLN A 68 25.08 -7.24 4.51
C GLN A 68 24.10 -7.23 3.33
N THR A 69 22.92 -7.81 3.50
CA THR A 69 21.94 -7.97 2.42
C THR A 69 20.65 -7.20 2.69
N PRO A 70 19.87 -6.84 1.65
CA PRO A 70 18.56 -6.23 1.84
C PRO A 70 17.61 -7.06 2.72
N ILE A 71 17.64 -8.40 2.59
CA ILE A 71 16.80 -9.28 3.41
C ILE A 71 17.22 -9.26 4.89
N ASP A 72 18.52 -9.17 5.20
CA ASP A 72 18.97 -9.02 6.59
C ASP A 72 18.51 -7.70 7.20
N LYS A 73 18.47 -6.63 6.39
CA LYS A 73 17.93 -5.34 6.79
C LYS A 73 16.43 -5.40 7.04
N PHE A 74 15.69 -6.11 6.17
CA PHE A 74 14.26 -6.39 6.36
C PHE A 74 14.01 -7.12 7.68
N LEU A 75 14.75 -8.20 7.98
CA LEU A 75 14.63 -8.95 9.22
C LEU A 75 14.93 -8.11 10.46
N TYR A 76 15.96 -7.28 10.39
CA TYR A 76 16.28 -6.33 11.45
C TYR A 76 15.12 -5.36 11.71
N LEU A 77 14.56 -4.76 10.64
CA LEU A 77 13.45 -3.82 10.75
C LEU A 77 12.17 -4.49 11.24
N SER A 78 11.89 -5.72 10.83
CA SER A 78 10.77 -6.53 11.33
C SER A 78 10.90 -6.81 12.82
N THR A 79 12.11 -7.18 13.26
CA THR A 79 12.41 -7.36 14.70
C THR A 79 12.25 -6.05 15.48
N LEU A 80 12.73 -4.93 14.93
CA LEU A 80 12.55 -3.62 15.55
C LEU A 80 11.07 -3.25 15.67
N ARG A 81 10.27 -3.46 14.61
CA ARG A 81 8.83 -3.20 14.63
C ARG A 81 8.12 -3.98 15.73
N LYS A 82 8.49 -5.23 15.92
CA LYS A 82 7.91 -6.09 16.95
C LYS A 82 8.28 -5.63 18.36
N ASN A 83 9.55 -5.27 18.58
CA ASN A 83 10.07 -4.96 19.91
C ASN A 83 9.83 -3.51 20.32
N ASN A 84 9.79 -2.58 19.38
CA ASN A 84 9.53 -1.17 19.63
C ASN A 84 8.87 -0.52 18.41
N VAL A 85 7.55 -0.63 18.33
CA VAL A 85 6.74 -0.15 17.21
C VAL A 85 6.88 1.36 16.98
N HIS A 86 6.97 2.16 18.08
CA HIS A 86 7.11 3.61 17.96
C HIS A 86 8.48 4.00 17.41
N LEU A 87 9.55 3.37 17.89
CA LEU A 87 10.89 3.60 17.36
C LEU A 87 11.01 3.18 15.90
N PHE A 88 10.41 2.06 15.53
CA PHE A 88 10.35 1.62 14.14
C PHE A 88 9.68 2.69 13.25
N TYR A 89 8.50 3.18 13.62
CA TYR A 89 7.80 4.18 12.78
C TYR A 89 8.46 5.55 12.81
N ARG A 90 9.13 5.96 13.91
CA ARG A 90 9.99 7.15 13.91
C ARG A 90 11.10 7.02 12.89
N LEU A 91 11.81 5.90 12.91
CA LEU A 91 12.91 5.63 12.01
C LEU A 91 12.43 5.62 10.55
N VAL A 92 11.32 4.94 10.26
CA VAL A 92 10.75 4.86 8.91
C VAL A 92 10.28 6.22 8.41
N THR A 93 9.61 7.03 9.24
CA THR A 93 9.13 8.35 8.83
C THR A 93 10.25 9.36 8.61
N ASP A 94 11.34 9.27 9.37
CA ASP A 94 12.52 10.13 9.20
C ASP A 94 13.37 9.74 7.98
N HIS A 95 13.38 8.46 7.62
CA HIS A 95 14.20 7.88 6.54
C HIS A 95 13.36 7.18 5.48
N LEU A 96 12.24 7.78 5.09
CA LEU A 96 11.21 7.13 4.29
C LEU A 96 11.75 6.62 2.95
N ARG A 97 12.55 7.43 2.25
CA ARG A 97 13.11 7.09 0.94
C ARG A 97 14.05 5.89 1.00
N GLU A 98 14.86 5.81 2.06
CA GLU A 98 15.83 4.73 2.22
C GLU A 98 15.20 3.45 2.78
N LEU A 99 14.21 3.58 3.68
CA LEU A 99 13.66 2.43 4.39
C LEU A 99 12.43 1.81 3.74
N THR A 100 11.65 2.57 2.97
CA THR A 100 10.48 2.02 2.27
C THR A 100 10.84 0.83 1.36
N PRO A 101 11.91 0.87 0.55
CA PRO A 101 12.31 -0.27 -0.27
C PRO A 101 12.71 -1.51 0.55
N LEU A 102 13.08 -1.33 1.81
CA LEU A 102 13.49 -2.41 2.71
C LEU A 102 12.31 -3.05 3.45
N ILE A 103 11.21 -2.31 3.68
CA ILE A 103 10.03 -2.82 4.39
C ILE A 103 8.88 -3.18 3.44
N TYR A 104 8.99 -2.79 2.17
CA TYR A 104 8.02 -3.06 1.11
C TYR A 104 8.73 -3.45 -0.19
N THR A 105 8.19 -3.10 -1.36
CA THR A 105 8.84 -3.43 -2.63
C THR A 105 10.15 -2.66 -2.82
N PRO A 106 11.25 -3.31 -3.28
CA PRO A 106 11.30 -4.67 -3.82
C PRO A 106 11.58 -5.78 -2.79
N VAL A 107 12.10 -5.48 -1.60
CA VAL A 107 12.63 -6.47 -0.65
C VAL A 107 11.54 -7.39 -0.10
N VAL A 108 10.31 -6.90 0.07
CA VAL A 108 9.18 -7.73 0.50
C VAL A 108 8.90 -8.88 -0.46
N GLY A 109 9.19 -8.73 -1.76
CA GLY A 109 9.08 -9.82 -2.73
C GLY A 109 10.02 -10.98 -2.41
N GLU A 110 11.29 -10.71 -2.12
CA GLU A 110 12.24 -11.72 -1.66
C GLU A 110 11.82 -12.31 -0.31
N ALA A 111 11.36 -11.46 0.61
CA ALA A 111 10.85 -11.92 1.90
C ALA A 111 9.68 -12.90 1.73
N CYS A 112 8.73 -12.63 0.83
CA CYS A 112 7.65 -13.56 0.53
C CYS A 112 8.13 -14.86 -0.10
N GLN A 113 9.12 -14.85 -1.00
CA GLN A 113 9.67 -16.08 -1.57
C GLN A 113 10.30 -16.99 -0.51
N ARG A 114 10.85 -16.40 0.54
CA ARG A 114 11.57 -17.08 1.63
C ARG A 114 10.82 -17.07 2.95
N TRP A 115 9.54 -16.67 2.97
CA TRP A 115 8.79 -16.42 4.20
C TRP A 115 8.87 -17.55 5.21
N SER A 116 8.61 -18.78 4.81
CA SER A 116 8.70 -19.95 5.69
C SER A 116 10.12 -20.25 6.16
N GLU A 117 11.15 -19.89 5.39
CA GLU A 117 12.55 -20.00 5.79
C GLU A 117 12.95 -18.97 6.83
N ILE A 118 12.48 -17.71 6.65
CA ILE A 118 12.88 -16.57 7.49
C ILE A 118 11.92 -16.29 8.66
N TYR A 119 10.88 -17.10 8.79
CA TYR A 119 9.87 -16.91 9.85
C TYR A 119 10.49 -16.98 11.25
N GLN A 120 10.25 -15.95 12.06
CA GLN A 120 10.78 -15.86 13.42
C GLN A 120 9.67 -15.69 14.47
N GLN A 121 8.57 -15.04 14.11
CA GLN A 121 7.51 -14.68 15.04
C GLN A 121 6.20 -14.37 14.30
N PRO A 122 5.03 -14.50 14.96
CA PRO A 122 3.76 -14.17 14.35
C PRO A 122 3.63 -12.65 14.13
N GLU A 123 3.23 -12.27 12.92
CA GLU A 123 2.88 -10.91 12.54
C GLU A 123 1.63 -10.95 11.66
N GLY A 124 0.45 -10.88 12.23
CA GLY A 124 -0.81 -10.98 11.50
C GLY A 124 -1.51 -12.32 11.74
N MET A 125 -2.59 -12.53 11.02
CA MET A 125 -3.48 -13.68 11.19
C MET A 125 -3.48 -14.55 9.94
N TYR A 126 -3.45 -15.85 10.14
CA TYR A 126 -3.59 -16.87 9.09
C TYR A 126 -4.93 -17.56 9.28
N LEU A 127 -5.78 -17.55 8.24
CA LEU A 127 -7.04 -18.27 8.21
C LEU A 127 -6.95 -19.39 7.18
N SER A 128 -7.10 -20.62 7.64
CA SER A 128 -7.00 -21.80 6.80
C SER A 128 -8.35 -22.25 6.28
N TRP A 129 -8.37 -22.93 5.13
CA TRP A 129 -9.57 -23.63 4.65
C TRP A 129 -10.19 -24.56 5.69
N GLU A 130 -9.36 -25.11 6.58
CA GLU A 130 -9.81 -26.00 7.65
C GLU A 130 -10.62 -25.25 8.75
N ASP A 131 -10.51 -23.92 8.81
CA ASP A 131 -11.23 -23.06 9.76
C ASP A 131 -12.66 -22.70 9.30
N ARG A 132 -13.04 -23.08 8.06
CA ARG A 132 -14.39 -22.79 7.52
C ARG A 132 -15.50 -23.29 8.45
N GLY A 133 -16.53 -22.49 8.58
CA GLY A 133 -17.61 -22.70 9.55
C GLY A 133 -17.29 -22.24 10.97
N ASN A 134 -16.05 -21.76 11.24
CA ASN A 134 -15.60 -21.28 12.54
C ASN A 134 -14.78 -19.98 12.45
N LEU A 135 -14.80 -19.27 11.33
CA LEU A 135 -13.94 -18.09 11.12
C LEU A 135 -14.16 -17.00 12.18
N ALA A 136 -15.40 -16.79 12.64
CA ALA A 136 -15.68 -15.83 13.70
C ALA A 136 -14.93 -16.16 15.00
N ALA A 137 -14.86 -17.45 15.38
CA ALA A 137 -14.14 -17.90 16.57
C ALA A 137 -12.63 -17.75 16.41
N VAL A 138 -12.09 -18.03 15.21
CA VAL A 138 -10.66 -17.86 14.93
C VAL A 138 -10.28 -16.37 14.92
N ILE A 139 -11.08 -15.51 14.28
CA ILE A 139 -10.89 -14.06 14.24
C ILE A 139 -10.97 -13.46 15.66
N ALA A 140 -11.78 -14.04 16.56
CA ALA A 140 -11.86 -13.63 17.96
C ALA A 140 -10.54 -13.75 18.73
N ASN A 141 -9.58 -14.55 18.25
CA ASN A 141 -8.24 -14.65 18.84
C ASN A 141 -7.36 -13.41 18.59
N TRP A 142 -7.71 -12.54 17.63
CA TRP A 142 -6.94 -11.31 17.42
C TRP A 142 -7.06 -10.41 18.65
N PRO A 143 -5.93 -9.99 19.26
CA PRO A 143 -5.97 -9.34 20.58
C PRO A 143 -6.50 -7.91 20.56
N GLN A 144 -6.53 -7.27 19.37
CA GLN A 144 -6.91 -5.86 19.28
C GLN A 144 -8.43 -5.70 19.17
N PRO A 145 -9.04 -4.96 20.11
CA PRO A 145 -10.49 -4.76 20.13
C PRO A 145 -10.96 -3.81 19.01
N ASN A 146 -10.13 -2.89 18.58
CA ASN A 146 -10.47 -1.82 17.65
C ASN A 146 -9.58 -1.90 16.39
N VAL A 147 -9.96 -2.73 15.43
CA VAL A 147 -9.31 -2.78 14.11
C VAL A 147 -10.12 -1.92 13.14
N GLU A 148 -9.45 -0.98 12.48
CA GLU A 148 -10.07 -0.06 11.50
C GLU A 148 -9.83 -0.49 10.06
N ILE A 149 -8.73 -1.23 9.81
CA ILE A 149 -8.35 -1.67 8.47
C ILE A 149 -7.65 -3.02 8.47
N THR A 150 -7.99 -3.83 7.48
CA THR A 150 -7.26 -5.07 7.17
C THR A 150 -6.80 -5.07 5.72
N CYS A 151 -5.64 -5.67 5.46
CA CYS A 151 -5.19 -6.04 4.13
C CYS A 151 -5.18 -7.56 4.03
N ILE A 152 -5.85 -8.10 3.00
CA ILE A 152 -6.10 -9.52 2.84
C ILE A 152 -5.45 -10.01 1.54
N THR A 153 -4.68 -11.10 1.62
CA THR A 153 -4.19 -11.82 0.45
C THR A 153 -4.49 -13.31 0.57
N ASP A 154 -4.73 -13.98 -0.56
CA ASP A 154 -4.74 -15.43 -0.66
C ASP A 154 -3.41 -16.00 -1.20
N GLY A 155 -2.43 -15.13 -1.41
CA GLY A 155 -1.09 -15.44 -1.90
C GLY A 155 -1.02 -15.99 -3.31
N SER A 156 -2.13 -16.01 -4.06
CA SER A 156 -2.19 -16.70 -5.36
C SER A 156 -1.50 -15.95 -6.51
N ARG A 157 -1.18 -14.66 -6.33
CA ARG A 157 -0.43 -13.86 -7.31
C ARG A 157 0.38 -12.74 -6.67
N ILE A 158 1.36 -13.07 -5.87
CA ILE A 158 2.23 -12.10 -5.22
C ILE A 158 3.08 -11.36 -6.26
N LEU A 159 2.78 -10.09 -6.48
CA LEU A 159 3.48 -9.23 -7.46
C LEU A 159 3.62 -9.94 -8.84
N GLY A 160 4.80 -9.89 -9.44
CA GLY A 160 5.19 -10.68 -10.63
C GLY A 160 5.77 -12.06 -10.31
N LEU A 161 5.69 -12.55 -9.05
CA LEU A 161 6.33 -13.78 -8.59
C LEU A 161 5.43 -15.01 -8.67
N GLY A 162 4.11 -14.81 -8.80
CA GLY A 162 3.12 -15.89 -8.92
C GLY A 162 2.57 -16.36 -7.58
N ASP A 163 2.10 -17.62 -7.56
CA ASP A 163 1.48 -18.23 -6.38
C ASP A 163 2.55 -18.60 -5.33
N LEU A 164 2.55 -17.89 -4.21
CA LEU A 164 3.41 -18.12 -3.06
C LEU A 164 2.63 -18.67 -1.84
N GLY A 165 1.33 -18.89 -1.97
CA GLY A 165 0.48 -19.37 -0.88
C GLY A 165 0.62 -18.49 0.37
N ILE A 166 0.71 -19.10 1.56
CA ILE A 166 0.81 -18.36 2.83
C ILE A 166 2.09 -17.52 2.94
N ASN A 167 3.10 -17.81 2.16
CA ASN A 167 4.32 -17.02 2.12
C ASN A 167 4.04 -15.58 1.66
N GLY A 168 2.88 -15.32 1.04
CA GLY A 168 2.39 -13.99 0.71
C GLY A 168 2.16 -13.06 1.90
N MET A 169 2.19 -13.53 3.16
CA MET A 169 1.93 -12.70 4.36
C MET A 169 2.80 -11.43 4.45
N GLY A 170 3.98 -11.43 3.88
CA GLY A 170 4.83 -10.23 3.84
C GLY A 170 4.15 -9.03 3.19
N ILE A 171 3.24 -9.25 2.22
CA ILE A 171 2.52 -8.19 1.51
C ILE A 171 1.54 -7.45 2.42
N PRO A 172 0.56 -8.09 3.10
CA PRO A 172 -0.33 -7.41 4.04
C PRO A 172 0.42 -6.66 5.14
N ILE A 173 1.49 -7.25 5.68
CA ILE A 173 2.34 -6.61 6.70
C ILE A 173 2.97 -5.34 6.15
N GLY A 174 3.57 -5.39 4.95
CA GLY A 174 4.19 -4.23 4.30
C GLY A 174 3.18 -3.14 3.96
N LYS A 175 2.01 -3.51 3.41
CA LYS A 175 0.91 -2.58 3.11
C LYS A 175 0.46 -1.84 4.36
N LEU A 176 0.17 -2.55 5.44
CA LEU A 176 -0.31 -1.94 6.68
C LEU A 176 0.77 -1.11 7.38
N ALA A 177 2.06 -1.49 7.25
CA ALA A 177 3.15 -0.62 7.68
C ALA A 177 3.16 0.72 6.93
N LEU A 178 2.82 0.73 5.63
CA LEU A 178 2.69 1.96 4.85
C LEU A 178 1.43 2.75 5.22
N TYR A 179 0.32 2.11 5.55
CA TYR A 179 -0.86 2.82 6.11
C TYR A 179 -0.49 3.63 7.35
N THR A 180 0.30 3.05 8.23
CA THR A 180 0.77 3.75 9.43
C THR A 180 1.81 4.84 9.10
N ALA A 181 2.84 4.51 8.33
CA ALA A 181 3.92 5.44 8.03
C ALA A 181 3.44 6.64 7.19
N CYS A 182 2.62 6.40 6.15
CA CYS A 182 2.22 7.42 5.19
C CYS A 182 0.93 8.15 5.59
N ALA A 183 -0.06 7.44 6.14
CA ALA A 183 -1.36 8.03 6.47
C ALA A 183 -1.65 8.11 7.97
N GLY A 184 -0.76 7.63 8.82
CA GLY A 184 -0.90 7.73 10.26
C GLY A 184 -2.10 6.95 10.81
N ILE A 185 -2.49 5.84 10.19
CA ILE A 185 -3.40 4.88 10.82
C ILE A 185 -2.62 4.20 11.95
N ARG A 186 -3.25 4.08 13.11
CA ARG A 186 -2.57 3.54 14.29
C ARG A 186 -2.15 2.09 14.06
N PRO A 187 -0.93 1.67 14.46
CA PRO A 187 -0.46 0.30 14.26
C PRO A 187 -1.41 -0.74 14.84
N GLU A 188 -1.95 -0.47 16.03
CA GLU A 188 -2.90 -1.34 16.74
C GLU A 188 -4.27 -1.44 16.04
N ALA A 189 -4.60 -0.52 15.16
CA ALA A 189 -5.85 -0.53 14.39
C ALA A 189 -5.72 -1.29 13.05
N THR A 190 -4.62 -1.99 12.82
CA THR A 190 -4.34 -2.72 11.58
C THR A 190 -4.35 -4.23 11.79
N LEU A 191 -4.81 -4.99 10.78
CA LEU A 191 -4.83 -6.46 10.79
C LEU A 191 -4.25 -7.00 9.47
N PRO A 192 -2.99 -7.47 9.44
CA PRO A 192 -2.49 -8.26 8.31
C PRO A 192 -3.15 -9.64 8.28
N LEU A 193 -3.69 -10.03 7.13
CA LEU A 193 -4.47 -11.26 7.00
C LEU A 193 -4.07 -12.05 5.76
N THR A 194 -3.75 -13.33 5.94
CA THR A 194 -3.49 -14.26 4.84
C THR A 194 -4.46 -15.42 4.89
N LEU A 195 -5.00 -15.77 3.72
CA LEU A 195 -5.91 -16.89 3.55
C LEU A 195 -5.15 -18.11 3.01
N ASP A 196 -5.08 -19.17 3.79
CA ASP A 196 -4.51 -20.44 3.36
C ASP A 196 -5.58 -21.30 2.68
N LEU A 197 -5.83 -20.99 1.43
CA LEU A 197 -6.78 -21.71 0.56
C LEU A 197 -6.07 -22.76 -0.32
N GLY A 198 -4.88 -23.21 0.10
CA GLY A 198 -4.00 -24.07 -0.69
C GLY A 198 -3.18 -23.29 -1.73
N THR A 199 -2.31 -24.00 -2.42
CA THR A 199 -1.43 -23.41 -3.45
C THR A 199 -1.30 -24.31 -4.68
N SER A 200 -1.26 -23.70 -5.86
CA SER A 200 -0.93 -24.38 -7.12
C SER A 200 0.58 -24.65 -7.26
N ASN A 201 1.41 -24.07 -6.38
CA ASN A 201 2.85 -24.22 -6.40
C ASN A 201 3.27 -25.57 -5.79
N LYS A 202 3.55 -26.54 -6.66
CA LYS A 202 3.95 -27.89 -6.24
C LYS A 202 5.24 -27.88 -5.41
N ALA A 203 6.20 -27.01 -5.73
CA ALA A 203 7.46 -26.93 -5.00
C ALA A 203 7.25 -26.59 -3.53
N PHE A 204 6.36 -25.65 -3.22
CA PHE A 204 6.00 -25.34 -1.82
C PHE A 204 5.29 -26.51 -1.12
N ARG A 205 4.37 -27.20 -1.80
CA ARG A 205 3.70 -28.35 -1.20
C ARG A 205 4.65 -29.49 -0.84
N GLU A 206 5.77 -29.59 -1.54
CA GLU A 206 6.81 -30.59 -1.32
C GLU A 206 7.94 -30.09 -0.39
N ASP A 207 8.06 -28.78 -0.16
CA ASP A 207 9.06 -28.19 0.72
C ASP A 207 8.76 -28.50 2.20
N PRO A 208 9.66 -29.15 2.95
CA PRO A 208 9.47 -29.42 4.38
C PRO A 208 9.37 -28.15 5.23
N LEU A 209 9.92 -27.01 4.79
CA LEU A 209 9.86 -25.74 5.51
C LEU A 209 8.54 -25.00 5.28
N TYR A 210 7.79 -25.31 4.21
CA TYR A 210 6.55 -24.58 3.91
C TYR A 210 5.54 -24.71 5.04
N MET A 211 5.11 -23.58 5.59
CA MET A 211 4.26 -23.49 6.77
C MET A 211 2.76 -23.47 6.47
N GLY A 212 2.37 -23.43 5.19
CA GLY A 212 0.97 -23.49 4.76
C GLY A 212 0.45 -24.93 4.61
N SER A 213 -0.84 -25.05 4.37
CA SER A 213 -1.46 -26.33 4.04
C SER A 213 -0.94 -26.87 2.72
N ARG A 214 -0.56 -28.18 2.74
CA ARG A 214 0.04 -28.85 1.57
C ARG A 214 -1.03 -29.43 0.65
N ARG A 215 -2.03 -28.61 0.33
CA ARG A 215 -3.16 -28.97 -0.53
C ARG A 215 -3.14 -28.17 -1.83
N ASP A 216 -3.84 -28.68 -2.84
CA ASP A 216 -4.14 -27.91 -4.02
C ASP A 216 -5.06 -26.74 -3.70
N LYS A 217 -4.99 -25.69 -4.49
CA LYS A 217 -5.87 -24.52 -4.37
C LYS A 217 -7.34 -24.96 -4.40
N VAL A 218 -8.16 -24.38 -3.55
CA VAL A 218 -9.63 -24.57 -3.55
C VAL A 218 -10.25 -24.14 -4.89
N THR A 219 -11.44 -24.64 -5.17
CA THR A 219 -12.20 -24.18 -6.35
C THR A 219 -12.70 -22.75 -6.17
N PRO A 220 -13.06 -22.05 -7.26
CA PRO A 220 -13.64 -20.72 -7.17
C PRO A 220 -14.93 -20.65 -6.34
N GLU A 221 -15.72 -21.72 -6.33
CA GLU A 221 -16.95 -21.85 -5.54
C GLU A 221 -16.61 -21.94 -4.04
N GLU A 222 -15.65 -22.76 -3.69
CA GLU A 222 -15.17 -22.91 -2.30
C GLU A 222 -14.51 -21.62 -1.80
N GLU A 223 -13.71 -20.95 -2.64
CA GLU A 223 -13.12 -19.64 -2.33
C GLU A 223 -14.21 -18.60 -2.02
N ARG A 224 -15.25 -18.56 -2.84
CA ARG A 224 -16.37 -17.65 -2.65
C ARG A 224 -17.11 -17.92 -1.32
N GLU A 225 -17.39 -19.18 -1.00
CA GLU A 225 -18.06 -19.56 0.25
C GLU A 225 -17.23 -19.17 1.47
N PHE A 226 -15.91 -19.38 1.40
CA PHE A 226 -14.98 -18.96 2.46
C PHE A 226 -14.93 -17.44 2.62
N LEU A 227 -14.88 -16.71 1.52
CA LEU A 227 -14.90 -15.24 1.55
C LEU A 227 -16.23 -14.69 2.07
N ASP A 228 -17.37 -15.30 1.75
CA ASP A 228 -18.68 -14.90 2.30
C ASP A 228 -18.69 -14.99 3.84
N GLU A 229 -18.20 -16.09 4.41
CA GLU A 229 -18.06 -16.26 5.86
C GLU A 229 -17.06 -15.26 6.45
N LEU A 230 -15.92 -15.06 5.80
CA LEU A 230 -14.88 -14.13 6.24
C LEU A 230 -15.40 -12.69 6.33
N MET A 231 -16.08 -12.21 5.28
CA MET A 231 -16.60 -10.85 5.22
C MET A 231 -17.63 -10.60 6.33
N ALA A 232 -18.51 -11.59 6.57
CA ALA A 232 -19.48 -11.54 7.67
C ALA A 232 -18.79 -11.50 9.04
N ALA A 233 -17.82 -12.39 9.28
CA ALA A 233 -17.12 -12.50 10.57
C ALA A 233 -16.27 -11.25 10.89
N LEU A 234 -15.58 -10.68 9.90
CA LEU A 234 -14.80 -9.45 10.08
C LEU A 234 -15.70 -8.26 10.45
N THR A 235 -16.83 -8.11 9.76
CA THR A 235 -17.75 -6.97 9.99
C THR A 235 -18.60 -7.15 11.25
N GLU A 236 -18.87 -8.38 11.68
CA GLU A 236 -19.50 -8.66 12.98
C GLU A 236 -18.57 -8.22 14.12
N ARG A 237 -17.28 -8.56 14.05
CA ARG A 237 -16.31 -8.23 15.09
C ARG A 237 -15.95 -6.74 15.10
N TRP A 238 -15.72 -6.14 13.93
CA TRP A 238 -15.34 -4.74 13.78
C TRP A 238 -16.28 -4.03 12.79
N PRO A 239 -17.43 -3.57 13.23
CA PRO A 239 -18.35 -2.83 12.37
C PRO A 239 -17.68 -1.58 11.78
N GLY A 240 -17.65 -1.48 10.46
CA GLY A 240 -17.01 -0.36 9.76
C GLY A 240 -15.53 -0.58 9.42
N ILE A 241 -14.97 -1.78 9.66
CA ILE A 241 -13.63 -2.13 9.19
C ILE A 241 -13.51 -1.90 7.69
N VAL A 242 -12.40 -1.29 7.26
CA VAL A 242 -12.05 -1.18 5.85
C VAL A 242 -11.28 -2.43 5.42
N ILE A 243 -11.72 -3.06 4.35
CA ILE A 243 -11.13 -4.32 3.86
C ILE A 243 -10.47 -4.07 2.52
N GLN A 244 -9.14 -4.18 2.47
CA GLN A 244 -8.36 -4.12 1.24
C GLN A 244 -8.01 -5.53 0.77
N PHE A 245 -8.42 -5.87 -0.45
CA PHE A 245 -7.96 -7.07 -1.15
C PHE A 245 -6.66 -6.78 -1.88
N GLU A 246 -5.72 -7.75 -1.84
CA GLU A 246 -4.37 -7.60 -2.40
C GLU A 246 -3.82 -8.91 -2.96
N ASP A 247 -3.24 -8.87 -4.15
CA ASP A 247 -2.48 -9.97 -4.78
C ASP A 247 -3.30 -11.27 -4.98
N PHE A 248 -4.59 -11.15 -5.28
CA PHE A 248 -5.43 -12.25 -5.76
C PHE A 248 -5.20 -12.49 -7.26
N LYS A 249 -5.11 -13.76 -7.67
CA LYS A 249 -4.94 -14.13 -9.09
C LYS A 249 -6.09 -13.65 -9.96
N ASN A 250 -7.32 -13.72 -9.46
CA ASN A 250 -8.51 -13.20 -10.11
C ASN A 250 -9.29 -12.31 -9.12
N PRO A 251 -8.97 -11.01 -9.06
CA PRO A 251 -9.53 -10.12 -8.04
C PRO A 251 -10.95 -9.60 -8.35
N PHE A 252 -11.44 -9.71 -9.62
CA PHE A 252 -12.72 -9.15 -10.01
C PHE A 252 -13.93 -9.79 -9.32
N PRO A 253 -14.07 -11.12 -9.21
CA PRO A 253 -15.24 -11.72 -8.59
C PRO A 253 -15.44 -11.28 -7.13
N ALA A 254 -14.37 -11.18 -6.35
CA ALA A 254 -14.45 -10.70 -4.97
C ALA A 254 -14.85 -9.22 -4.92
N LEU A 255 -14.20 -8.37 -5.73
CA LEU A 255 -14.54 -6.94 -5.79
C LEU A 255 -16.00 -6.73 -6.19
N GLU A 256 -16.48 -7.36 -7.26
CA GLU A 256 -17.84 -7.20 -7.75
C GLU A 256 -18.89 -7.69 -6.74
N ARG A 257 -18.58 -8.79 -6.02
CA ARG A 257 -19.49 -9.37 -5.03
C ARG A 257 -19.64 -8.53 -3.77
N TYR A 258 -18.54 -7.93 -3.28
CA TYR A 258 -18.53 -7.34 -1.94
C TYR A 258 -18.57 -5.81 -1.92
N ARG A 259 -18.18 -5.13 -3.00
CA ARG A 259 -18.01 -3.67 -3.03
C ARG A 259 -19.25 -2.85 -2.67
N ASP A 260 -20.44 -3.37 -2.91
CA ASP A 260 -21.69 -2.65 -2.64
C ASP A 260 -22.26 -2.90 -1.24
N ASN A 261 -21.84 -3.99 -0.59
CA ASN A 261 -22.37 -4.43 0.70
C ASN A 261 -21.39 -4.25 1.87
N TYR A 262 -20.11 -4.06 1.57
CA TYR A 262 -19.03 -3.96 2.55
C TYR A 262 -18.13 -2.76 2.24
N THR A 263 -17.47 -2.25 3.28
CA THR A 263 -16.46 -1.20 3.11
C THR A 263 -15.16 -1.82 2.63
N CYS A 264 -15.08 -2.12 1.34
CA CYS A 264 -13.92 -2.80 0.75
C CYS A 264 -13.50 -2.21 -0.58
N PHE A 265 -12.26 -2.47 -0.97
CA PHE A 265 -11.70 -2.16 -2.28
C PHE A 265 -10.55 -3.13 -2.60
N ASN A 266 -10.13 -3.14 -3.87
CA ASN A 266 -8.98 -3.90 -4.34
C ASN A 266 -7.89 -2.95 -4.83
N ASP A 267 -6.70 -3.01 -4.22
CA ASP A 267 -5.61 -2.10 -4.56
C ASP A 267 -4.97 -2.39 -5.93
N ASP A 268 -4.91 -3.65 -6.36
CA ASP A 268 -4.34 -4.02 -7.66
C ASP A 268 -5.13 -3.45 -8.84
N ILE A 269 -6.45 -3.29 -8.67
CA ILE A 269 -7.35 -2.73 -9.69
C ILE A 269 -7.54 -1.24 -9.47
N GLN A 270 -8.06 -0.87 -8.29
CA GLN A 270 -8.56 0.46 -7.99
C GLN A 270 -7.44 1.40 -7.55
N GLY A 271 -6.54 0.95 -6.66
CA GLY A 271 -5.39 1.74 -6.23
C GLY A 271 -4.39 1.95 -7.36
N THR A 272 -4.07 0.89 -8.11
CA THR A 272 -3.21 0.99 -9.30
C THR A 272 -3.80 1.94 -10.33
N GLY A 273 -5.11 1.84 -10.61
CA GLY A 273 -5.79 2.77 -11.49
C GLY A 273 -5.67 4.22 -11.01
N ALA A 274 -5.92 4.47 -9.73
CA ALA A 274 -5.88 5.81 -9.15
C ALA A 274 -4.48 6.43 -9.16
N VAL A 275 -3.44 5.69 -8.77
CA VAL A 275 -2.07 6.25 -8.78
C VAL A 275 -1.61 6.57 -10.20
N ILE A 276 -1.89 5.70 -11.16
CA ILE A 276 -1.52 5.94 -12.56
C ILE A 276 -2.34 7.10 -13.14
N LEU A 277 -3.63 7.19 -12.82
CA LEU A 277 -4.45 8.34 -13.18
C LEU A 277 -3.81 9.66 -12.73
N GLY A 278 -3.32 9.74 -11.49
CA GLY A 278 -2.64 10.94 -10.98
C GLY A 278 -1.44 11.36 -11.85
N GLY A 279 -0.59 10.41 -12.22
CA GLY A 279 0.55 10.67 -13.11
C GLY A 279 0.14 11.01 -14.54
N VAL A 280 -0.88 10.34 -15.07
CA VAL A 280 -1.40 10.59 -16.43
C VAL A 280 -2.01 11.98 -16.55
N ILE A 281 -2.80 12.43 -15.57
CA ILE A 281 -3.34 13.80 -15.56
C ILE A 281 -2.21 14.83 -15.69
N ASN A 282 -1.12 14.66 -14.94
CA ASN A 282 0.03 15.56 -15.01
C ASN A 282 0.81 15.42 -16.34
N ALA A 283 0.96 14.20 -16.85
CA ALA A 283 1.62 13.96 -18.14
C ALA A 283 0.81 14.55 -19.31
N VAL A 284 -0.51 14.36 -19.34
CA VAL A 284 -1.41 14.95 -20.34
C VAL A 284 -1.35 16.48 -20.30
N LYS A 285 -1.47 17.10 -19.13
CA LYS A 285 -1.30 18.56 -18.99
C LYS A 285 0.03 19.04 -19.51
N ARG A 286 1.11 18.32 -19.22
CA ARG A 286 2.47 18.70 -19.61
C ARG A 286 2.75 18.45 -21.09
N SER A 287 2.07 17.48 -21.74
CA SER A 287 2.18 17.24 -23.17
C SER A 287 1.63 18.40 -23.99
N GLY A 288 0.72 19.18 -23.43
CA GLY A 288 0.03 20.29 -24.13
C GLY A 288 -1.04 19.82 -25.12
N LEU A 289 -1.29 18.50 -25.25
CA LEU A 289 -2.31 17.96 -26.11
C LEU A 289 -3.66 17.83 -25.38
N PRO A 290 -4.78 18.17 -26.01
CA PRO A 290 -6.11 17.91 -25.46
C PRO A 290 -6.41 16.40 -25.44
N CYS A 291 -7.26 15.93 -24.51
CA CYS A 291 -7.56 14.51 -24.32
C CYS A 291 -8.00 13.80 -25.60
N LYS A 292 -8.80 14.44 -26.46
CA LYS A 292 -9.29 13.89 -27.72
C LYS A 292 -8.22 13.55 -28.75
N ASP A 293 -7.04 14.18 -28.65
CA ASP A 293 -5.92 13.98 -29.58
C ASP A 293 -4.94 12.89 -29.08
N HIS A 294 -5.15 12.38 -27.87
CA HIS A 294 -4.39 11.26 -27.37
C HIS A 294 -4.84 9.92 -27.95
N ARG A 295 -3.85 9.03 -28.14
CA ARG A 295 -4.04 7.60 -28.45
C ARG A 295 -3.16 6.82 -27.51
N ALA A 296 -3.75 5.87 -26.79
CA ALA A 296 -3.09 5.10 -25.73
C ALA A 296 -2.99 3.62 -26.13
N VAL A 297 -1.77 3.11 -26.19
CA VAL A 297 -1.51 1.67 -26.35
C VAL A 297 -1.12 1.09 -25.00
N PHE A 298 -1.84 0.06 -24.57
CA PHE A 298 -1.62 -0.67 -23.33
C PHE A 298 -1.07 -2.06 -23.63
N PHE A 299 0.15 -2.33 -23.26
CA PHE A 299 0.73 -3.67 -23.33
C PHE A 299 0.51 -4.41 -22.02
N GLY A 300 -0.50 -5.26 -22.00
CA GLY A 300 -1.02 -5.97 -20.84
C GLY A 300 -2.52 -5.65 -20.61
N ALA A 301 -3.40 -6.57 -21.05
CA ALA A 301 -4.85 -6.46 -20.89
C ALA A 301 -5.38 -7.33 -19.73
N GLY A 302 -4.61 -7.42 -18.65
CA GLY A 302 -5.01 -8.04 -17.38
C GLY A 302 -5.84 -7.09 -16.50
N SER A 303 -6.09 -7.49 -15.24
CA SER A 303 -6.87 -6.70 -14.28
C SER A 303 -6.32 -5.28 -14.08
N ALA A 304 -5.02 -5.15 -13.86
CA ALA A 304 -4.38 -3.85 -13.70
C ALA A 304 -4.52 -2.99 -14.98
N GLY A 305 -4.21 -3.54 -16.17
CA GLY A 305 -4.30 -2.80 -17.42
C GLY A 305 -5.71 -2.30 -17.72
N VAL A 306 -6.72 -3.14 -17.52
CA VAL A 306 -8.13 -2.75 -17.71
C VAL A 306 -8.56 -1.73 -16.63
N GLY A 307 -8.17 -1.92 -15.37
CA GLY A 307 -8.49 -1.00 -14.28
C GLY A 307 -7.93 0.40 -14.52
N VAL A 308 -6.64 0.49 -14.91
CA VAL A 308 -5.99 1.74 -15.28
C VAL A 308 -6.69 2.40 -16.47
N ALA A 309 -6.92 1.63 -17.55
CA ALA A 309 -7.56 2.15 -18.75
C ALA A 309 -8.96 2.73 -18.48
N LYS A 310 -9.78 2.04 -17.67
CA LYS A 310 -11.11 2.54 -17.26
C LYS A 310 -11.05 3.86 -16.53
N GLN A 311 -10.11 4.04 -15.60
CA GLN A 311 -9.99 5.30 -14.89
C GLN A 311 -9.52 6.46 -15.77
N ILE A 312 -8.67 6.18 -16.76
CA ILE A 312 -8.24 7.22 -17.70
C ILE A 312 -9.38 7.55 -18.69
N VAL A 313 -10.21 6.58 -19.06
CA VAL A 313 -11.47 6.86 -19.80
C VAL A 313 -12.37 7.82 -19.02
N ASP A 314 -12.59 7.56 -17.71
CA ASP A 314 -13.39 8.45 -16.87
C ASP A 314 -12.77 9.86 -16.80
N PHE A 315 -11.45 9.98 -16.74
CA PHE A 315 -10.78 11.28 -16.83
C PHE A 315 -11.07 11.99 -18.17
N PHE A 316 -10.96 11.31 -19.29
CA PHE A 316 -11.25 11.89 -20.61
C PHE A 316 -12.72 12.33 -20.74
N VAL A 317 -13.64 11.55 -20.16
CA VAL A 317 -15.07 11.92 -20.09
C VAL A 317 -15.28 13.20 -19.27
N ARG A 318 -14.61 13.33 -18.12
CA ARG A 318 -14.67 14.54 -17.29
C ARG A 318 -14.05 15.77 -17.95
N GLU A 319 -13.11 15.55 -18.88
CA GLU A 319 -12.54 16.61 -19.74
C GLU A 319 -13.43 16.92 -20.96
N GLY A 320 -14.66 16.37 -21.02
CA GLY A 320 -15.69 16.75 -21.98
C GLY A 320 -15.89 15.80 -23.16
N MET A 321 -15.27 14.63 -23.17
CA MET A 321 -15.53 13.60 -24.18
C MET A 321 -16.75 12.74 -23.80
N THR A 322 -17.42 12.17 -24.79
CA THR A 322 -18.36 11.07 -24.53
C THR A 322 -17.60 9.80 -24.14
N GLU A 323 -18.25 8.85 -23.47
CA GLU A 323 -17.62 7.60 -23.08
C GLU A 323 -17.11 6.80 -24.29
N ASP A 324 -17.87 6.77 -25.38
CA ASP A 324 -17.48 6.07 -26.60
C ASP A 324 -16.27 6.73 -27.28
N GLU A 325 -16.22 8.06 -27.36
CA GLU A 325 -15.05 8.78 -27.87
C GLU A 325 -13.81 8.55 -27.00
N ALA A 326 -13.96 8.64 -25.68
CA ALA A 326 -12.87 8.40 -24.74
C ALA A 326 -12.36 6.96 -24.88
N ARG A 327 -13.24 5.96 -24.85
CA ARG A 327 -12.91 4.55 -25.02
C ARG A 327 -12.21 4.26 -26.34
N ALA A 328 -12.61 4.92 -27.43
CA ALA A 328 -12.01 4.77 -28.75
C ALA A 328 -10.53 5.22 -28.82
N CYS A 329 -10.05 5.98 -27.84
CA CYS A 329 -8.64 6.36 -27.72
C CYS A 329 -7.72 5.22 -27.25
N PHE A 330 -8.27 4.10 -26.75
CA PHE A 330 -7.52 3.04 -26.07
C PHE A 330 -7.40 1.77 -26.90
N TYR A 331 -6.18 1.23 -26.97
CA TYR A 331 -5.81 0.03 -27.71
C TYR A 331 -5.09 -0.92 -26.75
N LEU A 332 -5.78 -1.97 -26.28
CA LEU A 332 -5.23 -2.95 -25.36
C LEU A 332 -4.63 -4.13 -26.13
N VAL A 333 -3.43 -4.53 -25.74
CA VAL A 333 -2.66 -5.62 -26.34
C VAL A 333 -2.44 -6.70 -25.30
N ASP A 334 -2.80 -7.94 -25.61
CA ASP A 334 -2.52 -9.11 -24.78
C ASP A 334 -1.58 -10.10 -25.50
N THR A 335 -1.42 -11.30 -24.96
CA THR A 335 -0.54 -12.35 -25.54
C THR A 335 -0.94 -12.81 -26.96
N LYS A 336 -2.14 -12.44 -27.42
CA LYS A 336 -2.65 -12.77 -28.77
C LYS A 336 -2.66 -11.55 -29.71
N GLY A 337 -2.17 -10.40 -29.23
CA GLY A 337 -2.17 -9.14 -29.98
C GLY A 337 -3.26 -8.18 -29.54
N LEU A 338 -3.68 -7.30 -30.45
CA LEU A 338 -4.72 -6.31 -30.21
C LEU A 338 -6.04 -6.97 -29.78
N VAL A 339 -6.64 -6.48 -28.74
CA VAL A 339 -7.95 -6.95 -28.26
C VAL A 339 -9.03 -6.43 -29.19
N THR A 340 -9.59 -7.32 -30.02
CA THR A 340 -10.68 -7.02 -30.98
C THR A 340 -11.86 -7.94 -30.73
N ALA A 341 -13.06 -7.48 -31.08
CA ALA A 341 -14.29 -8.26 -30.91
C ALA A 341 -14.39 -9.45 -31.88
N ASP A 342 -13.71 -9.36 -33.01
CA ASP A 342 -13.76 -10.30 -34.13
C ASP A 342 -12.55 -11.23 -34.24
N ARG A 343 -11.66 -11.28 -33.23
CA ARG A 343 -10.43 -12.10 -33.32
C ARG A 343 -10.64 -13.61 -33.15
N GLY A 344 -11.88 -14.05 -32.94
CA GLY A 344 -12.28 -15.46 -33.01
C GLY A 344 -12.09 -16.29 -31.76
N ASP A 345 -11.57 -15.73 -30.67
CA ASP A 345 -11.48 -16.39 -29.36
C ASP A 345 -12.49 -15.78 -28.36
N LYS A 346 -12.85 -16.57 -27.33
CA LYS A 346 -13.65 -16.04 -26.24
C LYS A 346 -12.79 -15.08 -25.42
N LEU A 347 -13.14 -13.81 -25.45
CA LEU A 347 -12.53 -12.80 -24.59
C LEU A 347 -12.95 -13.04 -23.13
N ALA A 348 -12.03 -12.79 -22.20
CA ALA A 348 -12.38 -12.67 -20.79
C ALA A 348 -13.28 -11.43 -20.59
N ASP A 349 -14.29 -11.55 -19.73
CA ASP A 349 -15.35 -10.54 -19.57
C ASP A 349 -14.82 -9.13 -19.33
N HIS A 350 -13.76 -8.98 -18.53
CA HIS A 350 -13.13 -7.69 -18.25
C HIS A 350 -12.49 -7.01 -19.47
N LYS A 351 -12.18 -7.77 -20.57
CA LYS A 351 -11.59 -7.22 -21.80
C LYS A 351 -12.63 -6.73 -22.80
N VAL A 352 -13.87 -7.21 -22.69
CA VAL A 352 -14.94 -6.93 -23.66
C VAL A 352 -15.17 -5.43 -23.83
N TYR A 353 -15.09 -4.67 -22.72
CA TYR A 353 -15.28 -3.22 -22.75
C TYR A 353 -14.31 -2.49 -23.70
N PHE A 354 -13.07 -2.96 -23.83
CA PHE A 354 -12.05 -2.36 -24.70
C PHE A 354 -11.84 -3.11 -26.03
N ALA A 355 -12.65 -4.14 -26.32
CA ALA A 355 -12.53 -4.87 -27.57
C ALA A 355 -12.87 -3.98 -28.76
N ARG A 356 -11.89 -3.78 -29.68
CA ARG A 356 -12.08 -2.94 -30.87
C ARG A 356 -13.09 -3.56 -31.83
N THR A 357 -13.97 -2.73 -32.35
CA THR A 357 -14.96 -3.09 -33.37
C THR A 357 -14.71 -2.38 -34.69
N ASP A 358 -13.80 -1.40 -34.70
CA ASP A 358 -13.44 -0.56 -35.85
C ASP A 358 -12.14 -1.01 -36.53
N ASN A 359 -11.65 -2.20 -36.23
CA ASN A 359 -10.43 -2.77 -36.80
C ASN A 359 -10.61 -3.28 -38.25
N ASN A 360 -11.83 -3.27 -38.80
CA ASN A 360 -12.14 -3.69 -40.16
C ASN A 360 -11.53 -5.07 -40.53
N GLY A 361 -11.54 -6.01 -39.58
CA GLY A 361 -10.97 -7.35 -39.76
C GLY A 361 -9.45 -7.41 -39.63
N LEU A 362 -8.76 -6.28 -39.36
CA LEU A 362 -7.31 -6.25 -39.16
C LEU A 362 -6.97 -6.87 -37.83
N GLN A 363 -6.09 -7.88 -37.84
CA GLN A 363 -5.62 -8.59 -36.64
C GLN A 363 -4.12 -8.32 -36.42
N LEU A 364 -3.79 -7.36 -35.57
CA LEU A 364 -2.41 -6.99 -35.20
C LEU A 364 -1.92 -7.87 -34.06
N LYS A 365 -0.86 -8.65 -34.29
CA LYS A 365 -0.43 -9.72 -33.37
C LYS A 365 0.69 -9.31 -32.41
N THR A 366 1.49 -8.33 -32.79
CA THR A 366 2.62 -7.86 -31.98
C THR A 366 2.39 -6.46 -31.44
N LEU A 367 3.14 -6.09 -30.41
CA LEU A 367 3.12 -4.72 -29.89
C LEU A 367 3.58 -3.72 -30.95
N GLU A 368 4.62 -4.06 -31.69
CA GLU A 368 5.20 -3.24 -32.75
C GLU A 368 4.17 -2.93 -33.85
N ASP A 369 3.44 -3.97 -34.33
CA ASP A 369 2.39 -3.79 -35.32
C ASP A 369 1.31 -2.81 -34.84
N VAL A 370 0.90 -2.93 -33.57
CA VAL A 370 -0.11 -2.05 -32.97
C VAL A 370 0.41 -0.63 -32.84
N VAL A 371 1.64 -0.46 -32.36
CA VAL A 371 2.26 0.88 -32.19
C VAL A 371 2.46 1.57 -33.53
N ASP A 372 2.92 0.86 -34.56
CA ASP A 372 3.09 1.41 -35.91
C ASP A 372 1.75 1.80 -36.56
N HIS A 373 0.71 1.04 -36.30
CA HIS A 373 -0.64 1.33 -36.79
C HIS A 373 -1.29 2.52 -36.07
N VAL A 374 -1.19 2.56 -34.74
CA VAL A 374 -1.87 3.56 -33.88
C VAL A 374 -1.11 4.86 -33.80
N LYS A 375 0.22 4.83 -33.85
CA LYS A 375 1.13 5.95 -33.57
C LYS A 375 0.77 6.65 -32.25
N PRO A 376 0.87 5.94 -31.12
CA PRO A 376 0.32 6.41 -29.86
C PRO A 376 1.07 7.62 -29.31
N THR A 377 0.37 8.44 -28.53
CA THR A 377 0.92 9.50 -27.69
C THR A 377 1.23 9.00 -26.28
N ILE A 378 0.57 7.89 -25.88
CA ILE A 378 0.68 7.27 -24.57
C ILE A 378 0.98 5.78 -24.78
N LEU A 379 2.09 5.31 -24.17
CA LEU A 379 2.49 3.90 -24.15
C LEU A 379 2.56 3.41 -22.71
N MET A 380 1.72 2.41 -22.38
CA MET A 380 1.59 1.84 -21.04
C MET A 380 2.01 0.39 -21.03
N GLY A 381 2.89 0.00 -20.10
CA GLY A 381 3.34 -1.37 -19.89
C GLY A 381 2.82 -1.95 -18.57
N LEU A 382 2.01 -3.01 -18.64
CA LEU A 382 1.45 -3.74 -17.49
C LEU A 382 1.46 -5.25 -17.76
N SER A 383 2.50 -5.72 -18.48
CA SER A 383 2.57 -7.07 -19.03
C SER A 383 3.40 -8.05 -18.20
N THR A 384 4.25 -7.57 -17.32
CA THR A 384 5.33 -8.32 -16.62
C THR A 384 6.39 -8.91 -17.57
N ILE A 385 6.50 -8.39 -18.81
CA ILE A 385 7.50 -8.80 -19.81
C ILE A 385 8.53 -7.68 -19.96
N GLY A 386 9.72 -7.89 -19.40
CA GLY A 386 10.78 -6.88 -19.39
C GLY A 386 11.38 -6.57 -20.76
N GLY A 387 11.78 -5.30 -20.98
CA GLY A 387 12.56 -4.87 -22.16
C GLY A 387 11.81 -4.77 -23.48
N VAL A 388 10.48 -4.90 -23.48
CA VAL A 388 9.66 -4.87 -24.72
C VAL A 388 9.49 -3.48 -25.31
N PHE A 389 9.70 -2.42 -24.53
CA PHE A 389 9.76 -1.06 -25.09
C PHE A 389 11.19 -0.78 -25.54
N THR A 390 11.51 -1.32 -26.72
CA THR A 390 12.85 -1.27 -27.31
C THR A 390 13.30 0.15 -27.62
N PRO A 391 14.62 0.41 -27.74
CA PRO A 391 15.14 1.71 -28.19
C PRO A 391 14.54 2.19 -29.51
N GLU A 392 14.25 1.26 -30.45
CA GLU A 392 13.60 1.59 -31.72
C GLU A 392 12.17 2.09 -31.50
N LEU A 393 11.39 1.40 -30.70
CA LEU A 393 10.01 1.79 -30.35
C LEU A 393 9.99 3.16 -29.65
N LEU A 394 10.91 3.40 -28.72
CA LEU A 394 11.02 4.69 -28.03
C LEU A 394 11.38 5.84 -28.98
N ARG A 395 12.27 5.59 -29.96
CA ARG A 395 12.58 6.60 -31.01
C ARG A 395 11.36 6.90 -31.86
N LYS A 396 10.60 5.90 -32.30
CA LYS A 396 9.34 6.09 -33.03
C LYS A 396 8.35 6.95 -32.22
N MET A 397 8.20 6.67 -30.92
CA MET A 397 7.38 7.50 -30.04
C MET A 397 7.83 8.97 -30.04
N ALA A 398 9.14 9.23 -30.05
CA ALA A 398 9.70 10.57 -30.08
C ALA A 398 9.61 11.25 -31.45
N GLU A 399 9.57 10.49 -32.55
CA GLU A 399 9.34 11.01 -33.91
C GLU A 399 7.92 11.53 -34.09
N TRP A 400 6.93 10.82 -33.53
CA TRP A 400 5.52 11.20 -33.67
C TRP A 400 5.06 12.23 -32.65
N ASN A 401 5.78 12.36 -31.51
CA ASN A 401 5.33 13.16 -30.38
C ASN A 401 6.39 14.13 -29.90
N THR A 402 5.98 15.36 -29.64
CA THR A 402 6.86 16.37 -29.00
C THR A 402 7.22 15.97 -27.58
N ALA A 403 6.28 15.39 -26.83
CA ALA A 403 6.44 14.93 -25.45
C ALA A 403 5.75 13.54 -25.29
N PRO A 404 6.44 12.45 -25.71
CA PRO A 404 5.87 11.11 -25.60
C PRO A 404 5.66 10.70 -24.14
N ILE A 405 4.49 10.12 -23.83
CA ILE A 405 4.16 9.60 -22.50
C ILE A 405 4.46 8.10 -22.50
N VAL A 406 5.40 7.65 -21.64
CA VAL A 406 5.84 6.26 -21.56
C VAL A 406 5.86 5.81 -20.10
N PHE A 407 4.96 4.90 -19.76
CA PHE A 407 4.78 4.38 -18.40
C PHE A 407 5.02 2.86 -18.37
N PRO A 408 6.26 2.38 -18.16
CA PRO A 408 6.56 0.95 -17.92
C PRO A 408 6.28 0.62 -16.45
N LEU A 409 5.13 0.03 -16.17
CA LEU A 409 4.59 -0.11 -14.82
C LEU A 409 4.81 -1.49 -14.19
N SER A 410 5.39 -2.44 -14.93
CA SER A 410 5.62 -3.79 -14.42
C SER A 410 6.69 -3.84 -13.34
N ASN A 411 6.44 -4.63 -12.29
CA ASN A 411 7.31 -4.86 -11.15
C ASN A 411 7.73 -6.35 -11.06
N PRO A 412 8.91 -6.65 -10.51
CA PRO A 412 10.03 -5.76 -10.12
C PRO A 412 10.83 -5.20 -11.32
N SER A 413 11.88 -4.41 -11.07
CA SER A 413 12.61 -3.64 -12.12
C SER A 413 13.04 -4.46 -13.34
N HIS A 414 13.46 -5.74 -13.16
CA HIS A 414 13.83 -6.62 -14.29
C HIS A 414 12.64 -7.06 -15.15
N LYS A 415 11.40 -6.78 -14.71
CA LYS A 415 10.16 -7.00 -15.45
C LYS A 415 9.64 -5.71 -16.09
N SER A 416 10.26 -4.57 -15.80
CA SER A 416 9.90 -3.28 -16.40
C SER A 416 10.07 -3.34 -17.92
N GLU A 417 9.12 -2.82 -18.64
CA GLU A 417 9.10 -2.83 -20.12
C GLU A 417 10.25 -2.05 -20.74
N CYS A 418 10.79 -1.02 -20.06
CA CYS A 418 12.08 -0.38 -20.30
C CYS A 418 12.63 0.24 -19.03
N ASP A 419 13.91 0.59 -19.00
CA ASP A 419 14.52 1.40 -17.97
C ASP A 419 14.43 2.90 -18.29
N TYR A 420 14.72 3.73 -17.27
CA TYR A 420 14.62 5.19 -17.40
C TYR A 420 15.69 5.78 -18.31
N GLU A 421 16.91 5.25 -18.26
CA GLU A 421 18.02 5.72 -19.09
C GLU A 421 17.72 5.52 -20.58
N SER A 422 17.22 4.35 -20.94
CA SER A 422 16.78 4.03 -22.30
C SER A 422 15.64 4.95 -22.76
N ALA A 423 14.67 5.23 -21.89
CA ALA A 423 13.54 6.11 -22.21
C ALA A 423 14.02 7.56 -22.46
N VAL A 424 14.87 8.11 -21.60
CA VAL A 424 15.39 9.49 -21.75
C VAL A 424 16.28 9.62 -22.97
N THR A 425 17.25 8.71 -23.16
CA THR A 425 18.22 8.78 -24.27
C THR A 425 17.57 8.63 -25.64
N ASN A 426 16.65 7.67 -25.81
CA ASN A 426 16.01 7.42 -27.11
C ASN A 426 14.87 8.39 -27.44
N THR A 427 14.51 9.29 -26.50
CA THR A 427 13.53 10.36 -26.74
C THR A 427 14.14 11.76 -26.69
N ASP A 428 15.46 11.85 -26.65
CA ASP A 428 16.21 13.11 -26.54
C ASP A 428 15.76 13.96 -25.34
N GLY A 429 15.52 13.32 -24.18
CA GLY A 429 15.10 13.98 -22.96
C GLY A 429 13.64 14.48 -22.94
N ARG A 430 12.83 14.16 -23.96
CA ARG A 430 11.45 14.66 -24.08
C ARG A 430 10.38 13.77 -23.45
N VAL A 431 10.76 12.57 -23.02
CA VAL A 431 9.80 11.61 -22.44
C VAL A 431 9.17 12.13 -21.16
N LEU A 432 7.86 11.93 -21.03
CA LEU A 432 7.11 12.03 -19.78
C LEU A 432 7.00 10.62 -19.20
N PHE A 433 7.81 10.34 -18.18
CA PHE A 433 8.07 8.97 -17.73
C PHE A 433 7.57 8.73 -16.31
N ALA A 434 6.91 7.60 -16.10
CA ALA A 434 6.69 7.03 -14.79
C ALA A 434 6.78 5.50 -14.85
N SER A 435 7.27 4.89 -13.78
CA SER A 435 7.44 3.43 -13.68
C SER A 435 6.85 2.88 -12.40
N GLY A 436 6.61 1.57 -12.36
CA GLY A 436 6.20 0.89 -11.12
C GLY A 436 7.34 0.76 -10.12
N SER A 437 8.55 0.47 -10.61
CA SER A 437 9.77 0.37 -9.81
C SER A 437 10.53 1.70 -9.76
N PRO A 438 11.26 2.00 -8.67
CA PRO A 438 12.05 3.21 -8.58
C PRO A 438 13.28 3.15 -9.50
N PHE A 439 13.56 4.27 -10.18
CA PHE A 439 14.81 4.51 -10.90
C PHE A 439 15.53 5.74 -10.32
N PRO A 440 16.87 5.82 -10.41
CA PRO A 440 17.59 7.01 -9.99
C PRO A 440 17.37 8.18 -10.96
N PRO A 441 17.47 9.44 -10.51
CA PRO A 441 17.60 10.59 -11.39
C PRO A 441 18.86 10.48 -12.24
N MET A 442 18.84 11.07 -13.45
CA MET A 442 20.00 11.07 -14.34
C MET A 442 20.22 12.44 -14.96
N SER A 443 21.49 12.77 -15.22
CA SER A 443 21.87 13.91 -16.05
C SER A 443 21.97 13.48 -17.51
N TYR A 444 21.35 14.23 -18.41
CA TYR A 444 21.39 13.97 -19.84
C TYR A 444 21.60 15.28 -20.62
N THR A 445 22.42 15.24 -21.67
CA THR A 445 22.61 16.34 -22.61
C THR A 445 21.87 16.02 -23.89
N ASN A 446 20.86 16.83 -24.22
CA ASN A 446 20.05 16.64 -25.42
C ASN A 446 20.79 17.02 -26.70
N SER A 447 20.19 16.76 -27.86
CA SER A 447 20.76 17.07 -29.18
C SER A 447 21.03 18.59 -29.42
N ALA A 448 20.36 19.47 -28.65
CA ALA A 448 20.60 20.91 -28.66
C ALA A 448 21.78 21.34 -27.77
N GLY A 449 22.46 20.41 -27.09
CA GLY A 449 23.58 20.68 -26.18
C GLY A 449 23.17 21.16 -24.79
N GLU A 450 21.89 21.06 -24.42
CA GLU A 450 21.39 21.42 -23.10
C GLU A 450 21.51 20.25 -22.14
N THR A 451 22.21 20.45 -21.01
CA THR A 451 22.34 19.47 -19.95
C THR A 451 21.30 19.74 -18.86
N ARG A 452 20.50 18.74 -18.53
CA ARG A 452 19.50 18.80 -17.44
C ARG A 452 19.53 17.54 -16.59
N THR A 453 19.11 17.68 -15.33
CA THR A 453 18.81 16.52 -14.48
C THR A 453 17.33 16.15 -14.67
N TYR A 454 17.10 14.90 -15.03
CA TYR A 454 15.78 14.32 -15.24
C TYR A 454 15.42 13.44 -14.05
N TYR A 455 14.16 13.50 -13.63
CA TYR A 455 13.62 12.79 -12.47
C TYR A 455 12.52 11.83 -12.93
N PRO A 456 12.66 10.52 -12.70
CA PRO A 456 11.61 9.57 -13.05
C PRO A 456 10.41 9.73 -12.12
N GLY A 457 9.19 9.61 -12.64
CA GLY A 457 8.00 9.38 -11.84
C GLY A 457 7.96 7.94 -11.35
N GLN A 458 7.42 7.73 -10.15
CA GLN A 458 7.13 6.39 -9.64
C GLN A 458 5.64 6.26 -9.36
N GLY A 459 4.94 5.47 -10.19
CA GLY A 459 3.53 5.14 -10.02
C GLY A 459 3.34 4.01 -9.00
N ASN A 460 3.72 4.26 -7.75
CA ASN A 460 3.56 3.29 -6.67
C ASN A 460 2.28 3.58 -5.89
N ASN A 461 1.47 2.54 -5.68
CA ASN A 461 0.18 2.62 -5.01
C ASN A 461 0.25 3.27 -3.61
N MET A 462 1.43 3.28 -2.96
CA MET A 462 1.63 3.93 -1.66
C MET A 462 1.28 5.42 -1.64
N TYR A 463 1.17 6.07 -2.80
CA TYR A 463 0.72 7.45 -2.89
C TYR A 463 -0.79 7.61 -2.66
N VAL A 464 -1.58 6.56 -2.85
CA VAL A 464 -3.05 6.66 -2.84
C VAL A 464 -3.73 5.77 -1.81
N PHE A 465 -3.38 4.46 -1.72
CA PHE A 465 -4.13 3.55 -0.84
C PHE A 465 -4.12 4.00 0.63
N PRO A 466 -3.02 4.56 1.21
CA PRO A 466 -3.06 5.01 2.59
C PRO A 466 -4.07 6.14 2.81
N GLY A 467 -4.12 7.09 1.88
CA GLY A 467 -5.10 8.18 1.91
C GLY A 467 -6.54 7.71 1.65
N ILE A 468 -6.74 6.72 0.75
CA ILE A 468 -8.05 6.09 0.53
C ILE A 468 -8.55 5.46 1.83
N GLY A 469 -7.73 4.63 2.50
CA GLY A 469 -8.09 4.00 3.76
C GLY A 469 -8.37 5.03 4.86
N LEU A 470 -7.48 6.02 5.03
CA LEU A 470 -7.66 7.07 6.03
C LEU A 470 -8.95 7.86 5.79
N GLY A 471 -9.22 8.29 4.56
CA GLY A 471 -10.44 9.04 4.22
C GLY A 471 -11.71 8.23 4.44
N THR A 472 -11.68 6.93 4.11
CA THR A 472 -12.79 6.00 4.32
C THR A 472 -13.07 5.77 5.81
N ILE A 473 -12.02 5.56 6.63
CA ILE A 473 -12.12 5.41 8.09
C ILE A 473 -12.69 6.70 8.70
N LEU A 474 -12.10 7.84 8.41
CA LEU A 474 -12.47 9.12 9.04
C LEU A 474 -13.86 9.60 8.65
N SER A 475 -14.33 9.32 7.43
CA SER A 475 -15.71 9.60 7.00
C SER A 475 -16.72 8.57 7.51
N LYS A 476 -16.25 7.46 8.08
CA LYS A 476 -17.07 6.29 8.43
C LYS A 476 -17.92 5.82 7.25
N SER A 477 -17.33 5.79 6.06
CA SER A 477 -18.04 5.41 4.83
C SER A 477 -18.49 3.95 4.91
N VAL A 478 -19.70 3.69 4.43
CA VAL A 478 -20.28 2.32 4.42
C VAL A 478 -19.82 1.48 3.23
N LYS A 479 -19.19 2.11 2.23
CA LYS A 479 -18.54 1.46 1.09
C LYS A 479 -17.54 2.40 0.44
N VAL A 480 -16.63 1.86 -0.37
CA VAL A 480 -15.71 2.63 -1.21
C VAL A 480 -16.29 2.69 -2.62
N THR A 481 -16.62 3.91 -3.09
CA THR A 481 -17.22 4.12 -4.41
C THR A 481 -16.16 4.41 -5.47
N ASP A 482 -16.51 4.23 -6.76
CA ASP A 482 -15.61 4.58 -7.86
C ASP A 482 -15.27 6.07 -7.87
N SER A 483 -16.19 6.94 -7.43
CA SER A 483 -15.92 8.37 -7.28
C SER A 483 -14.88 8.67 -6.19
N MET A 484 -14.86 7.93 -5.08
CA MET A 484 -13.83 8.05 -4.04
C MET A 484 -12.45 7.62 -4.57
N ILE A 485 -12.40 6.54 -5.35
CA ILE A 485 -11.18 6.07 -5.99
C ILE A 485 -10.67 7.08 -7.02
N TYR A 486 -11.54 7.58 -7.89
CA TYR A 486 -11.19 8.63 -8.85
C TYR A 486 -10.67 9.90 -8.16
N ALA A 487 -11.37 10.36 -7.11
CA ALA A 487 -10.98 11.54 -6.34
C ALA A 487 -9.59 11.38 -5.71
N SER A 488 -9.18 10.17 -5.32
CA SER A 488 -7.84 9.92 -4.78
C SER A 488 -6.73 10.13 -5.82
N GLY A 489 -6.93 9.68 -7.06
CA GLY A 489 -6.00 9.88 -8.17
C GLY A 489 -5.94 11.35 -8.62
N GLU A 490 -7.10 12.00 -8.73
CA GLU A 490 -7.17 13.43 -9.03
C GLU A 490 -6.49 14.28 -7.95
N ALA A 491 -6.72 13.96 -6.67
CA ALA A 491 -6.08 14.62 -5.54
C ALA A 491 -4.55 14.48 -5.58
N LEU A 492 -4.04 13.30 -5.93
CA LEU A 492 -2.61 13.06 -6.11
C LEU A 492 -2.04 13.96 -7.20
N SER A 493 -2.74 14.13 -8.33
CA SER A 493 -2.28 15.02 -9.41
C SER A 493 -2.19 16.48 -8.98
N LYS A 494 -3.07 16.93 -8.10
CA LYS A 494 -3.13 18.29 -7.56
C LYS A 494 -2.16 18.53 -6.38
N ALA A 495 -1.52 17.48 -5.86
CA ALA A 495 -0.61 17.58 -4.71
C ALA A 495 0.81 18.02 -5.08
N LEU A 496 1.13 18.18 -6.37
CA LEU A 496 2.41 18.72 -6.82
C LEU A 496 2.57 20.17 -6.42
N LEU A 497 3.76 20.52 -5.91
CA LEU A 497 4.16 21.90 -5.66
C LEU A 497 4.72 22.55 -6.95
N PRO A 498 4.69 23.90 -7.04
CA PRO A 498 5.23 24.61 -8.19
C PRO A 498 6.67 24.22 -8.54
N GLU A 499 7.55 24.09 -7.54
CA GLU A 499 8.93 23.67 -7.71
C GLU A 499 9.08 22.20 -8.18
N GLU A 500 8.14 21.32 -7.84
CA GLU A 500 8.11 19.94 -8.34
C GLU A 500 7.69 19.93 -9.82
N ILE A 501 6.72 20.77 -10.19
CA ILE A 501 6.27 20.94 -11.57
C ILE A 501 7.41 21.51 -12.45
N GLU A 502 8.14 22.52 -11.96
CA GLU A 502 9.29 23.11 -12.67
C GLU A 502 10.41 22.09 -12.90
N ARG A 503 10.67 21.21 -11.91
CA ARG A 503 11.62 20.10 -12.03
C ARG A 503 11.14 19.00 -12.97
N GLY A 504 9.90 19.04 -13.40
CA GLY A 504 9.33 18.09 -14.34
C GLY A 504 8.78 16.81 -13.70
N LEU A 505 8.55 16.80 -12.40
CA LEU A 505 7.97 15.65 -11.72
C LEU A 505 6.52 15.43 -12.16
N LEU A 506 6.12 14.17 -12.22
CA LEU A 506 4.73 13.73 -12.45
C LEU A 506 4.03 13.32 -11.14
N TYR A 507 4.79 13.09 -10.08
CA TYR A 507 4.33 12.73 -8.75
C TYR A 507 5.04 13.59 -7.70
N PRO A 508 4.40 13.87 -6.55
CA PRO A 508 5.03 14.58 -5.45
C PRO A 508 6.28 13.87 -4.93
N ASP A 509 7.19 14.62 -4.31
CA ASP A 509 8.34 14.02 -3.63
C ASP A 509 7.88 13.07 -2.51
N LEU A 510 8.50 11.89 -2.44
CA LEU A 510 8.12 10.85 -1.48
C LEU A 510 8.23 11.31 -0.02
N THR A 511 9.15 12.24 0.27
CA THR A 511 9.30 12.79 1.63
C THR A 511 8.07 13.55 2.12
N ARG A 512 7.18 13.98 1.20
CA ARG A 512 5.92 14.65 1.48
C ARG A 512 4.72 13.70 1.58
N ILE A 513 4.94 12.38 1.60
CA ILE A 513 3.86 11.39 1.49
C ILE A 513 2.76 11.57 2.55
N ARG A 514 3.10 12.01 3.76
CA ARG A 514 2.11 12.26 4.82
C ARG A 514 1.21 13.44 4.49
N GLU A 515 1.74 14.50 3.88
CA GLU A 515 0.96 15.65 3.39
C GLU A 515 0.07 15.22 2.22
N VAL A 516 0.63 14.46 1.28
CA VAL A 516 -0.11 13.90 0.14
C VAL A 516 -1.27 13.03 0.63
N SER A 517 -1.04 12.17 1.64
CA SER A 517 -2.08 11.34 2.23
C SER A 517 -3.23 12.16 2.85
N VAL A 518 -2.94 13.33 3.44
CA VAL A 518 -3.98 14.25 3.92
C VAL A 518 -4.83 14.78 2.77
N VAL A 519 -4.18 15.24 1.70
CA VAL A 519 -4.89 15.77 0.51
C VAL A 519 -5.74 14.67 -0.14
N VAL A 520 -5.22 13.45 -0.26
CA VAL A 520 -5.97 12.31 -0.79
C VAL A 520 -7.15 11.98 0.14
N ALA A 521 -6.92 11.84 1.45
CA ALA A 521 -7.98 11.53 2.41
C ALA A 521 -9.10 12.58 2.41
N ARG A 522 -8.77 13.87 2.38
CA ARG A 522 -9.77 14.95 2.25
C ARG A 522 -10.65 14.76 1.02
N ASN A 523 -10.06 14.53 -0.15
CA ASN A 523 -10.83 14.39 -1.39
C ASN A 523 -11.67 13.10 -1.39
N VAL A 524 -11.17 12.02 -0.79
CA VAL A 524 -11.95 10.79 -0.56
C VAL A 524 -13.15 11.06 0.36
N ILE A 525 -12.97 11.82 1.45
CA ILE A 525 -14.06 12.25 2.34
C ILE A 525 -15.10 13.08 1.55
N ARG A 526 -14.68 14.06 0.73
CA ARG A 526 -15.58 14.86 -0.08
C ARG A 526 -16.39 14.01 -1.07
N ALA A 527 -15.72 13.10 -1.77
CA ALA A 527 -16.39 12.17 -2.68
C ALA A 527 -17.38 11.24 -1.95
N ALA A 528 -17.05 10.80 -0.73
CA ALA A 528 -17.97 10.02 0.09
C ALA A 528 -19.21 10.83 0.51
N GLN A 529 -19.04 12.11 0.82
CA GLN A 529 -20.14 13.03 1.14
C GLN A 529 -21.05 13.27 -0.07
N GLU A 530 -20.48 13.50 -1.25
CA GLU A 530 -21.24 13.65 -2.51
C GLU A 530 -22.02 12.36 -2.86
N ALA A 531 -21.39 11.20 -2.69
CA ALA A 531 -22.02 9.91 -2.90
C ALA A 531 -23.01 9.51 -1.77
N LYS A 532 -23.09 10.29 -0.68
CA LYS A 532 -23.95 10.06 0.50
C LYS A 532 -23.68 8.72 1.20
N VAL A 533 -22.44 8.27 1.15
CA VAL A 533 -22.01 7.02 1.80
C VAL A 533 -21.28 7.26 3.13
N ASP A 534 -20.95 8.52 3.46
CA ASP A 534 -20.35 8.93 4.73
C ASP A 534 -21.34 8.83 5.89
N ARG A 535 -20.83 8.61 7.11
CA ARG A 535 -21.61 8.63 8.37
C ARG A 535 -21.11 9.69 9.36
N GLU A 536 -19.91 10.25 9.14
CA GLU A 536 -19.37 11.35 9.96
C GLU A 536 -19.84 12.71 9.39
N THR A 537 -21.11 13.01 9.62
CA THR A 537 -21.79 14.18 9.02
C THR A 537 -21.24 15.53 9.50
N ALA A 538 -20.58 15.57 10.66
CA ALA A 538 -19.94 16.79 11.18
C ALA A 538 -18.85 17.33 10.23
N LEU A 539 -18.24 16.46 9.40
CA LEU A 539 -17.21 16.88 8.45
C LEU A 539 -17.76 17.65 7.24
N ARG A 540 -19.07 17.56 6.97
CA ARG A 540 -19.70 18.20 5.78
C ARG A 540 -19.66 19.72 5.83
N THR A 541 -19.61 20.32 7.03
CA THR A 541 -19.60 21.76 7.23
C THR A 541 -18.22 22.38 7.36
N MET A 542 -17.16 21.55 7.40
CA MET A 542 -15.78 22.04 7.51
C MET A 542 -15.29 22.58 6.16
N SER A 543 -14.53 23.70 6.18
CA SER A 543 -13.73 24.10 5.02
C SER A 543 -12.62 23.06 4.76
N ASP A 544 -12.01 23.10 3.57
CA ASP A 544 -10.93 22.15 3.25
C ASP A 544 -9.71 22.32 4.16
N GLU A 545 -9.35 23.56 4.51
CA GLU A 545 -8.25 23.87 5.44
C GLU A 545 -8.53 23.32 6.84
N ASN A 546 -9.76 23.49 7.34
CA ASN A 546 -10.16 22.95 8.63
C ASN A 546 -10.21 21.43 8.62
N LEU A 547 -10.65 20.82 7.50
CA LEU A 547 -10.66 19.37 7.33
C LEU A 547 -9.25 18.81 7.28
N ASP A 548 -8.32 19.46 6.58
CA ASP A 548 -6.89 19.05 6.56
C ASP A 548 -6.29 19.10 7.97
N ALA A 549 -6.55 20.17 8.73
CA ALA A 549 -6.07 20.30 10.11
C ALA A 549 -6.70 19.21 11.02
N TRP A 550 -7.99 18.92 10.82
CA TRP A 550 -8.71 17.88 11.56
C TRP A 550 -8.19 16.48 11.24
N ILE A 551 -7.89 16.17 9.97
CA ILE A 551 -7.26 14.91 9.54
C ILE A 551 -5.88 14.77 10.19
N LYS A 552 -5.01 15.78 10.05
CA LYS A 552 -3.65 15.79 10.62
C LYS A 552 -3.64 15.54 12.12
N ALA A 553 -4.59 16.11 12.84
CA ALA A 553 -4.70 15.93 14.30
C ALA A 553 -5.10 14.49 14.71
N ARG A 554 -5.65 13.69 13.79
CA ARG A 554 -6.06 12.29 14.04
C ARG A 554 -5.08 11.27 13.52
N MET A 555 -4.13 11.69 12.71
CA MET A 555 -3.06 10.80 12.25
C MET A 555 -2.13 10.45 13.41
N TYR A 556 -1.89 9.16 13.59
CA TYR A 556 -0.83 8.68 14.48
C TYR A 556 0.51 9.34 14.11
N ASN A 557 1.18 9.87 15.13
CA ASN A 557 2.50 10.47 14.97
C ASN A 557 3.48 9.82 15.96
N PRO A 558 4.40 8.97 15.48
CA PRO A 558 5.30 8.22 16.34
C PRO A 558 6.23 9.12 17.19
N HIS A 559 6.44 10.37 16.77
CA HIS A 559 7.27 11.32 17.53
C HIS A 559 6.56 11.92 18.76
N THR A 560 5.23 11.89 18.79
CA THR A 560 4.44 12.47 19.90
C THR A 560 3.85 11.43 20.83
N GLU A 561 3.83 10.14 20.48
CA GLU A 561 3.22 9.08 21.29
C GLU A 561 3.93 8.91 22.66
N VAL A 562 5.25 8.93 22.69
CA VAL A 562 6.01 8.83 23.95
C VAL A 562 5.74 10.04 24.84
N LEU A 563 5.64 11.25 24.23
CA LEU A 563 5.29 12.47 24.97
C LEU A 563 3.85 12.44 25.49
N ALA A 564 2.93 11.76 24.81
CA ALA A 564 1.56 11.56 25.28
C ALA A 564 1.54 10.67 26.54
N LEU A 565 2.25 9.55 26.52
CA LEU A 565 2.43 8.68 27.69
C LEU A 565 3.09 9.43 28.85
N GLU A 566 4.15 10.18 28.60
CA GLU A 566 4.82 10.97 29.62
C GLU A 566 3.88 11.98 30.29
N ARG A 567 3.04 12.66 29.50
CA ARG A 567 2.04 13.62 30.03
C ARG A 567 0.96 12.92 30.84
N GLU A 568 0.46 11.78 30.35
CA GLU A 568 -0.58 11.01 31.03
C GLU A 568 -0.09 10.50 32.38
N VAL A 569 1.05 9.79 32.40
CA VAL A 569 1.66 9.28 33.64
C VAL A 569 2.05 10.43 34.55
N GLY A 570 2.63 11.51 34.01
CA GLY A 570 2.96 12.71 34.80
C GLY A 570 1.74 13.36 35.43
N SER A 571 0.61 13.42 34.74
CA SER A 571 -0.67 13.92 35.27
C SER A 571 -1.20 13.03 36.43
N ILE A 572 -1.17 11.71 36.23
CA ILE A 572 -1.57 10.75 37.26
C ILE A 572 -0.70 10.92 38.49
N LEU A 573 0.63 10.97 38.34
CA LEU A 573 1.55 11.13 39.44
C LEU A 573 1.40 12.47 40.18
N ALA A 574 1.13 13.55 39.42
CA ALA A 574 0.87 14.87 40.01
C ALA A 574 -0.41 14.88 40.88
N SER A 575 -1.42 14.11 40.50
CA SER A 575 -2.68 13.99 41.24
C SER A 575 -2.52 13.23 42.57
N LEU A 576 -1.51 12.33 42.64
CA LEU A 576 -1.23 11.49 43.81
C LEU A 576 -0.32 12.16 44.85
N GLY A 577 0.31 13.28 44.50
CA GLY A 577 1.22 14.02 45.37
C GLY A 577 2.65 13.46 45.48
N PRO A 578 3.54 14.07 46.27
CA PRO A 578 4.97 13.71 46.30
C PRO A 578 5.31 12.27 46.70
N SER A 579 4.44 11.62 47.48
CA SER A 579 4.59 10.21 47.87
C SER A 579 4.35 9.23 46.72
N ALA A 580 3.69 9.67 45.66
CA ALA A 580 3.39 8.87 44.46
C ALA A 580 4.64 8.41 43.68
N PHE A 581 5.77 9.06 43.90
CA PHE A 581 7.03 8.68 43.27
C PHE A 581 7.74 7.51 43.99
N SER A 582 7.16 7.01 45.08
CA SER A 582 7.66 5.76 45.68
C SER A 582 7.33 4.56 44.81
N LEU A 583 8.13 3.51 44.88
CA LEU A 583 7.89 2.30 44.11
C LEU A 583 6.55 1.65 44.48
N GLU A 584 6.16 1.72 45.76
CA GLU A 584 4.91 1.16 46.30
C GLU A 584 3.68 1.90 45.76
N ALA A 585 3.66 3.23 45.79
CA ALA A 585 2.54 4.03 45.29
C ALA A 585 2.33 3.84 43.78
N LEU A 586 3.42 3.81 42.99
CA LEU A 586 3.37 3.56 41.55
C LEU A 586 2.87 2.14 41.21
N THR A 587 3.17 1.17 42.07
CA THR A 587 2.71 -0.21 41.92
C THR A 587 1.21 -0.35 42.21
N GLU A 588 0.72 0.29 43.28
CA GLU A 588 -0.71 0.30 43.62
C GLU A 588 -1.56 0.98 42.56
N GLU A 589 -1.10 2.08 41.98
CA GLU A 589 -1.84 2.80 40.93
C GLU A 589 -1.88 2.00 39.61
N ALA A 590 -0.77 1.37 39.24
CA ALA A 590 -0.73 0.46 38.10
C ALA A 590 -1.68 -0.74 38.27
N GLU A 591 -1.86 -1.23 39.50
CA GLU A 591 -2.83 -2.31 39.82
C GLU A 591 -4.28 -1.85 39.77
N LYS A 592 -4.58 -0.62 40.20
CA LYS A 592 -5.94 -0.06 40.10
C LYS A 592 -6.36 0.12 38.65
N ASN A 593 -5.49 0.68 37.83
CA ASN A 593 -5.75 0.93 36.40
C ASN A 593 -5.79 -0.36 35.57
N SER A 594 -5.23 -1.46 36.06
CA SER A 594 -5.34 -2.77 35.40
C SER A 594 -6.67 -3.50 35.65
N LYS A 595 -7.51 -2.97 36.53
CA LYS A 595 -8.83 -3.55 36.88
C LYS A 595 -10.00 -2.79 36.26
N LEU A 596 -9.73 -1.66 35.59
CA LEU A 596 -10.65 -0.90 34.74
C LEU A 596 -10.49 -1.28 33.27
#